data_c2007370ddd09f712fdfd7989f7c6ebc
#
_entry.id   c2007370ddd09f712fdfd7989f7c6ebc
#
_cell.length_a   1.000
_cell.length_b   1.000
_cell.length_c   1.000
_cell.angle_alpha   90.00
_cell.angle_beta   90.00
_cell.angle_gamma   90.00
#
_symmetry.space_group_name_H-M   'P 1'
#
loop_
_entity.id
_entity.type
_entity.pdbx_description
1 polymer ?
#
loop_
_entity_poly.entity_id
_entity_poly.type
_entity_poly.pdbx_seq_one_letter_code
_entity_poly.pdbx_strand_id
1 'polypeptide(L)'
;TLKNFIAQRTEPLYAHYRVNAGFLPLNHWLHDPEQGGGRIIGEACHFIDLLTFLIGAVPVSVSAAALADQAKYRQDNVQLTFRYADGSIGTVAYLANGNKNFPKERIEVFSSGKIGVLEDFRSLALVSENERKTSRSVLRQDKGHAQSWAAFLAAVKKGGTPPIPYDELLNTSRASFAALQALRTATEMKV
;
A
#
# COMPACT_ATOMS: atom_id res chain seq x y z
N THR A 1 14.72 -5.49 1.72
CA THR A 1 15.79 -4.60 1.22
C THR A 1 15.36 -3.13 1.33
N LEU A 2 14.22 -2.68 0.74
CA LEU A 2 13.76 -1.29 0.83
C LEU A 2 13.55 -0.84 2.30
N LYS A 3 12.79 -1.61 3.10
CA LYS A 3 12.57 -1.33 4.53
C LYS A 3 13.88 -1.14 5.29
N ASN A 4 14.86 -2.03 5.08
CA ASN A 4 16.17 -1.93 5.77
C ASN A 4 16.96 -0.69 5.32
N PHE A 5 16.85 -0.29 4.04
CA PHE A 5 17.52 0.89 3.52
C PHE A 5 17.04 2.19 4.18
N ILE A 6 15.75 2.27 4.51
CA ILE A 6 15.15 3.43 5.17
C ILE A 6 15.06 3.30 6.71
N ALA A 7 15.43 2.15 7.27
CA ALA A 7 15.27 1.89 8.71
C ALA A 7 16.09 2.84 9.61
N GLN A 8 17.24 3.32 9.13
CA GLN A 8 18.13 4.24 9.86
C GLN A 8 17.83 5.71 9.53
N ARG A 9 16.55 6.05 9.34
CA ARG A 9 16.15 7.44 9.12
C ARG A 9 16.15 8.22 10.43
N THR A 10 16.43 9.51 10.35
CA THR A 10 16.44 10.46 11.47
C THR A 10 15.29 11.45 11.43
N GLU A 11 14.44 11.35 10.42
CA GLU A 11 13.29 12.22 10.18
C GLU A 11 12.09 11.40 9.69
N PRO A 12 10.86 11.95 9.76
CA PRO A 12 9.68 11.35 9.12
C PRO A 12 9.91 11.11 7.63
N LEU A 13 9.26 10.09 7.09
CA LEU A 13 9.36 9.79 5.67
C LEU A 13 8.08 10.14 4.90
N TYR A 14 8.25 10.37 3.62
CA TYR A 14 7.15 10.39 2.66
C TYR A 14 7.19 9.11 1.82
N ALA A 15 6.06 8.41 1.71
CA ALA A 15 5.93 7.26 0.83
C ALA A 15 4.73 7.42 -0.10
N HIS A 16 4.92 7.09 -1.37
CA HIS A 16 3.87 7.08 -2.38
C HIS A 16 3.74 5.71 -3.01
N TYR A 17 2.52 5.19 -3.09
CA TYR A 17 2.19 3.95 -3.77
C TYR A 17 1.18 4.21 -4.88
N ARG A 18 1.62 4.14 -6.13
CA ARG A 18 0.74 4.16 -7.30
C ARG A 18 0.38 2.74 -7.71
N VAL A 19 -0.91 2.49 -7.90
CA VAL A 19 -1.47 1.22 -8.35
C VAL A 19 -2.29 1.44 -9.61
N ASN A 20 -1.82 0.91 -10.73
CA ASN A 20 -2.57 0.81 -11.99
C ASN A 20 -3.39 -0.49 -11.96
N ALA A 21 -4.53 -0.46 -11.25
CA ALA A 21 -5.31 -1.66 -10.94
C ALA A 21 -6.04 -2.23 -12.17
N GLY A 22 -6.40 -1.36 -13.10
CA GLY A 22 -7.18 -1.71 -14.28
C GLY A 22 -8.68 -1.86 -13.99
N PHE A 23 -9.43 -1.83 -15.07
CA PHE A 23 -10.89 -1.89 -15.04
C PHE A 23 -11.41 -3.27 -14.58
N LEU A 24 -12.44 -3.24 -13.73
CA LEU A 24 -13.32 -4.38 -13.43
C LEU A 24 -14.77 -4.01 -13.76
N PRO A 25 -15.54 -4.92 -14.39
CA PRO A 25 -16.97 -4.70 -14.63
C PRO A 25 -17.75 -4.43 -13.33
N LEU A 26 -18.75 -3.56 -13.36
CA LEU A 26 -19.53 -3.19 -12.17
C LEU A 26 -20.31 -4.35 -11.53
N ASN A 27 -20.57 -5.42 -12.30
CA ASN A 27 -21.19 -6.66 -11.80
C ASN A 27 -20.18 -7.66 -11.21
N HIS A 28 -18.90 -7.30 -11.11
CA HIS A 28 -17.90 -8.14 -10.47
C HIS A 28 -18.14 -8.15 -8.95
N TRP A 29 -18.01 -9.32 -8.31
CA TRP A 29 -18.29 -9.54 -6.87
C TRP A 29 -17.58 -8.54 -5.94
N LEU A 30 -16.41 -8.02 -6.36
CA LEU A 30 -15.64 -7.04 -5.60
C LEU A 30 -16.40 -5.72 -5.37
N HIS A 31 -17.30 -5.35 -6.31
CA HIS A 31 -18.13 -4.15 -6.18
C HIS A 31 -19.38 -4.37 -5.30
N ASP A 32 -19.73 -5.63 -5.02
CA ASP A 32 -20.83 -5.97 -4.13
C ASP A 32 -20.48 -5.58 -2.68
N PRO A 33 -21.28 -4.73 -2.02
CA PRO A 33 -21.02 -4.29 -0.65
C PRO A 33 -20.98 -5.43 0.38
N GLU A 34 -21.77 -6.48 0.16
CA GLU A 34 -21.89 -7.63 1.08
C GLU A 34 -20.82 -8.70 0.87
N GLN A 35 -20.20 -8.74 -0.33
CA GLN A 35 -19.20 -9.74 -0.67
C GLN A 35 -17.78 -9.16 -0.69
N GLY A 36 -17.55 -8.14 -1.51
CA GLY A 36 -16.24 -7.54 -1.75
C GLY A 36 -15.97 -6.24 -1.03
N GLY A 37 -17.01 -5.52 -0.62
CA GLY A 37 -16.91 -4.23 0.08
C GLY A 37 -16.36 -3.08 -0.76
N GLY A 38 -16.20 -3.27 -2.09
CA GLY A 38 -15.64 -2.29 -3.01
C GLY A 38 -14.10 -2.31 -3.07
N ARG A 39 -13.56 -1.49 -3.97
CA ARG A 39 -12.12 -1.49 -4.30
C ARG A 39 -11.21 -1.08 -3.14
N ILE A 40 -11.68 -0.23 -2.22
CA ILE A 40 -10.87 0.19 -1.07
C ILE A 40 -10.72 -0.96 -0.09
N ILE A 41 -11.82 -1.59 0.30
CA ILE A 41 -11.82 -2.68 1.28
C ILE A 41 -11.22 -3.95 0.68
N GLY A 42 -11.62 -4.32 -0.54
CA GLY A 42 -11.24 -5.58 -1.17
C GLY A 42 -9.83 -5.60 -1.75
N GLU A 43 -9.22 -4.44 -2.06
CA GLU A 43 -7.89 -4.40 -2.67
C GLU A 43 -6.95 -3.34 -2.08
N ALA A 44 -7.41 -2.09 -1.85
CA ALA A 44 -6.51 -1.03 -1.41
C ALA A 44 -5.92 -1.29 -0.01
N CYS A 45 -6.57 -2.12 0.80
CA CYS A 45 -6.05 -2.59 2.09
C CYS A 45 -4.62 -3.18 1.99
N HIS A 46 -4.30 -3.91 0.91
CA HIS A 46 -2.95 -4.45 0.70
C HIS A 46 -1.88 -3.36 0.52
N PHE A 47 -2.23 -2.26 -0.12
CA PHE A 47 -1.32 -1.14 -0.38
C PHE A 47 -1.16 -0.26 0.86
N ILE A 48 -2.24 -0.12 1.64
CA ILE A 48 -2.23 0.53 2.96
C ILE A 48 -1.32 -0.25 3.92
N ASP A 49 -1.47 -1.58 3.97
CA ASP A 49 -0.65 -2.48 4.78
C ASP A 49 0.84 -2.34 4.44
N LEU A 50 1.20 -2.45 3.16
CA LEU A 50 2.60 -2.34 2.74
C LEU A 50 3.20 -0.95 3.03
N LEU A 51 2.44 0.14 2.87
CA LEU A 51 2.90 1.47 3.26
C LEU A 51 3.13 1.56 4.76
N THR A 52 2.19 1.06 5.57
CA THR A 52 2.30 1.02 7.04
C THR A 52 3.52 0.21 7.48
N PHE A 53 3.74 -0.95 6.86
CA PHE A 53 4.94 -1.75 7.08
C PHE A 53 6.22 -0.97 6.73
N LEU A 54 6.28 -0.30 5.58
CA LEU A 54 7.47 0.46 5.17
C LEU A 54 7.74 1.64 6.12
N ILE A 55 6.71 2.38 6.47
CA ILE A 55 6.78 3.52 7.39
C ILE A 55 7.15 3.02 8.80
N GLY A 56 6.54 1.94 9.28
CA GLY A 56 6.82 1.36 10.59
C GLY A 56 6.24 2.17 11.76
N ALA A 57 5.18 2.94 11.49
CA ALA A 57 4.39 3.66 12.48
C ALA A 57 2.89 3.43 12.23
N VAL A 58 2.04 3.68 13.23
CA VAL A 58 0.60 3.50 13.13
C VAL A 58 -0.02 4.68 12.38
N PRO A 59 -0.91 4.45 11.40
CA PRO A 59 -1.68 5.54 10.79
C PRO A 59 -2.64 6.15 11.81
N VAL A 60 -2.75 7.48 11.85
CA VAL A 60 -3.57 8.21 12.84
C VAL A 60 -4.73 8.96 12.19
N SER A 61 -4.60 9.33 10.93
CA SER A 61 -5.69 9.94 10.16
C SER A 61 -5.54 9.69 8.67
N VAL A 62 -6.63 9.84 7.94
CA VAL A 62 -6.68 9.69 6.49
C VAL A 62 -7.62 10.71 5.86
N SER A 63 -7.19 11.29 4.75
CA SER A 63 -8.03 12.01 3.80
C SER A 63 -8.11 11.25 2.48
N ALA A 64 -9.25 11.37 1.79
CA ALA A 64 -9.51 10.64 0.55
C ALA A 64 -10.19 11.54 -0.49
N ALA A 65 -9.83 11.35 -1.75
CA ALA A 65 -10.49 11.97 -2.89
C ALA A 65 -10.64 10.95 -4.02
N ALA A 66 -11.72 11.03 -4.78
CA ALA A 66 -11.95 10.21 -5.96
C ALA A 66 -12.19 11.07 -7.19
N LEU A 67 -11.88 10.52 -8.37
CA LEU A 67 -12.42 11.06 -9.60
C LEU A 67 -13.94 10.92 -9.61
N ALA A 68 -14.64 11.87 -10.26
CA ALA A 68 -16.08 11.81 -10.39
C ALA A 68 -16.53 10.47 -11.02
N ASP A 69 -17.60 9.91 -10.48
CA ASP A 69 -18.19 8.68 -10.97
C ASP A 69 -18.60 8.82 -12.45
N GLN A 70 -18.35 7.77 -13.20
CA GLN A 70 -18.68 7.64 -14.61
C GLN A 70 -19.53 6.37 -14.81
N ALA A 71 -20.13 6.22 -15.99
CA ALA A 71 -20.87 5.00 -16.32
C ALA A 71 -20.06 3.72 -16.13
N LYS A 72 -18.73 3.80 -16.28
CA LYS A 72 -17.79 2.66 -16.24
C LYS A 72 -17.05 2.53 -14.92
N TYR A 73 -16.84 3.62 -14.18
CA TYR A 73 -16.03 3.65 -12.94
C TYR A 73 -16.84 4.28 -11.81
N ARG A 74 -16.84 3.65 -10.65
CA ARG A 74 -17.52 4.13 -9.45
C ARG A 74 -16.61 3.97 -8.25
N GLN A 75 -16.04 5.09 -7.77
CA GLN A 75 -15.09 5.13 -6.66
C GLN A 75 -13.87 4.18 -6.85
N ASP A 76 -13.49 3.94 -8.12
CA ASP A 76 -12.41 3.04 -8.53
C ASP A 76 -11.10 3.77 -8.80
N ASN A 77 -11.12 5.10 -8.77
CA ASN A 77 -9.97 5.96 -9.02
C ASN A 77 -9.84 6.90 -7.85
N VAL A 78 -9.05 6.50 -6.86
CA VAL A 78 -8.97 7.19 -5.57
C VAL A 78 -7.54 7.55 -5.21
N GLN A 79 -7.39 8.68 -4.52
CA GLN A 79 -6.19 9.10 -3.83
C GLN A 79 -6.47 9.07 -2.34
N LEU A 80 -5.68 8.29 -1.60
CA LEU A 80 -5.71 8.21 -0.14
C LEU A 80 -4.44 8.85 0.42
N THR A 81 -4.54 9.65 1.46
CA THR A 81 -3.41 10.27 2.14
C THR A 81 -3.50 10.01 3.63
N PHE A 82 -2.55 9.24 4.15
CA PHE A 82 -2.44 8.86 5.56
C PHE A 82 -1.39 9.70 6.28
N ARG A 83 -1.71 10.15 7.48
CA ARG A 83 -0.73 10.68 8.45
C ARG A 83 -0.41 9.58 9.47
N TYR A 84 0.84 9.47 9.84
CA TYR A 84 1.34 8.47 10.77
C TYR A 84 1.79 9.10 12.09
N ALA A 85 1.81 8.30 13.16
CA ALA A 85 2.13 8.77 14.51
C ALA A 85 3.54 9.38 14.65
N ASP A 86 4.48 8.98 13.78
CA ASP A 86 5.84 9.52 13.72
C ASP A 86 5.99 10.79 12.87
N GLY A 87 4.88 11.34 12.36
CA GLY A 87 4.85 12.49 11.46
C GLY A 87 5.03 12.16 9.98
N SER A 88 5.25 10.88 9.62
CA SER A 88 5.35 10.44 8.23
C SER A 88 4.02 10.59 7.47
N ILE A 89 4.12 10.68 6.15
CA ILE A 89 2.97 10.71 5.25
C ILE A 89 3.09 9.55 4.26
N GLY A 90 2.00 8.79 4.12
CA GLY A 90 1.86 7.75 3.11
C GLY A 90 0.69 8.03 2.18
N THR A 91 0.88 7.89 0.87
CA THR A 91 -0.18 8.10 -0.11
C THR A 91 -0.39 6.87 -0.98
N VAL A 92 -1.65 6.54 -1.27
CA VAL A 92 -2.03 5.49 -2.21
C VAL A 92 -2.84 6.11 -3.34
N ALA A 93 -2.32 6.07 -4.57
CA ALA A 93 -3.08 6.36 -5.78
C ALA A 93 -3.54 5.03 -6.39
N TYR A 94 -4.82 4.69 -6.18
CA TYR A 94 -5.44 3.49 -6.73
C TYR A 94 -6.26 3.87 -7.96
N LEU A 95 -5.88 3.38 -9.14
CA LEU A 95 -6.38 3.84 -10.43
C LEU A 95 -6.86 2.67 -11.29
N ALA A 96 -8.17 2.61 -11.53
CA ALA A 96 -8.80 1.60 -12.39
C ALA A 96 -8.86 2.02 -13.87
N ASN A 97 -8.69 3.30 -14.16
CA ASN A 97 -8.80 3.86 -15.51
C ASN A 97 -7.49 3.82 -16.32
N GLY A 98 -6.42 3.25 -15.76
CA GLY A 98 -5.14 3.13 -16.43
C GLY A 98 -5.11 2.03 -17.50
N ASN A 99 -4.04 2.02 -18.31
CA ASN A 99 -3.82 1.01 -19.34
C ASN A 99 -2.98 -0.16 -18.79
N LYS A 100 -3.39 -1.39 -19.07
CA LYS A 100 -2.71 -2.62 -18.61
C LYS A 100 -1.29 -2.81 -19.19
N ASN A 101 -0.92 -2.11 -20.25
CA ASN A 101 0.44 -2.12 -20.79
C ASN A 101 1.42 -1.28 -19.96
N PHE A 102 0.94 -0.50 -19.00
CA PHE A 102 1.75 0.23 -18.04
C PHE A 102 1.98 -0.61 -16.78
N PRO A 103 3.16 -0.55 -16.13
CA PRO A 103 3.44 -1.30 -14.91
C PRO A 103 2.36 -1.12 -13.84
N LYS A 104 2.00 -2.22 -13.16
CA LYS A 104 0.89 -2.21 -12.22
C LYS A 104 1.22 -1.40 -10.97
N GLU A 105 2.41 -1.56 -10.40
CA GLU A 105 2.72 -1.06 -9.07
C GLU A 105 4.02 -0.26 -9.04
N ARG A 106 4.00 0.89 -8.37
CA ARG A 106 5.20 1.69 -8.11
C ARG A 106 5.16 2.26 -6.71
N ILE A 107 6.25 2.08 -5.98
CA ILE A 107 6.44 2.66 -4.64
C ILE A 107 7.65 3.57 -4.68
N GLU A 108 7.49 4.76 -4.13
CA GLU A 108 8.56 5.73 -3.94
C GLU A 108 8.63 6.13 -2.46
N VAL A 109 9.83 6.17 -1.90
CA VAL A 109 10.05 6.54 -0.50
C VAL A 109 11.17 7.56 -0.43
N PHE A 110 10.95 8.62 0.35
CA PHE A 110 11.87 9.73 0.53
C PHE A 110 12.08 9.99 2.01
N SER A 111 13.30 9.96 2.51
CA SER A 111 13.65 10.33 3.88
C SER A 111 15.17 10.47 4.07
N SER A 112 15.61 11.44 4.84
CA SER A 112 17.01 11.59 5.28
C SER A 112 18.01 11.53 4.11
N GLY A 113 17.72 12.23 2.99
CA GLY A 113 18.58 12.23 1.81
C GLY A 113 18.58 10.90 1.03
N LYS A 114 17.73 9.94 1.40
CA LYS A 114 17.59 8.64 0.74
C LYS A 114 16.31 8.58 -0.09
N ILE A 115 16.40 7.95 -1.26
CA ILE A 115 15.26 7.67 -2.13
C ILE A 115 15.25 6.19 -2.46
N GLY A 116 14.10 5.54 -2.25
CA GLY A 116 13.87 4.17 -2.69
C GLY A 116 12.74 4.12 -3.71
N VAL A 117 12.96 3.45 -4.83
CA VAL A 117 11.94 3.25 -5.87
C VAL A 117 11.81 1.78 -6.17
N LEU A 118 10.63 1.21 -5.88
CA LEU A 118 10.27 -0.16 -6.25
C LEU A 118 9.27 -0.12 -7.40
N GLU A 119 9.62 -0.74 -8.51
CA GLU A 119 8.78 -0.84 -9.70
C GLU A 119 8.33 -2.27 -9.90
N ASP A 120 7.01 -2.50 -9.79
CA ASP A 120 6.31 -3.74 -10.11
C ASP A 120 6.90 -5.00 -9.43
N PHE A 121 7.58 -4.85 -8.29
CA PHE A 121 8.34 -5.92 -7.59
C PHE A 121 9.38 -6.62 -8.49
N ARG A 122 9.84 -5.93 -9.54
CA ARG A 122 10.84 -6.39 -10.50
C ARG A 122 12.12 -5.58 -10.45
N SER A 123 12.02 -4.31 -10.13
CA SER A 123 13.17 -3.39 -10.11
C SER A 123 13.14 -2.57 -8.84
N LEU A 124 14.29 -2.49 -8.16
CA LEU A 124 14.49 -1.67 -6.97
C LEU A 124 15.69 -0.76 -7.20
N ALA A 125 15.47 0.54 -7.15
CA ALA A 125 16.52 1.54 -7.11
C ALA A 125 16.61 2.14 -5.71
N LEU A 126 17.82 2.20 -5.17
CA LEU A 126 18.15 2.81 -3.88
C LEU A 126 19.18 3.91 -4.14
N VAL A 127 18.86 5.12 -3.73
CA VAL A 127 19.70 6.30 -3.94
C VAL A 127 20.00 6.93 -2.58
N SER A 128 21.26 7.20 -2.32
CA SER A 128 21.75 7.98 -1.19
C SER A 128 22.79 9.00 -1.68
N GLU A 129 23.30 9.85 -0.79
CA GLU A 129 24.23 10.93 -1.13
C GLU A 129 25.39 10.49 -2.04
N ASN A 130 25.98 9.32 -1.75
CA ASN A 130 27.20 8.85 -2.41
C ASN A 130 26.98 7.62 -3.30
N GLU A 131 25.76 7.12 -3.41
CA GLU A 131 25.54 5.83 -4.07
C GLU A 131 24.15 5.71 -4.69
N ARG A 132 24.13 5.12 -5.90
CA ARG A 132 22.90 4.61 -6.53
C ARG A 132 23.05 3.13 -6.83
N LYS A 133 22.27 2.31 -6.15
CA LYS A 133 22.16 0.86 -6.42
C LYS A 133 20.86 0.55 -7.13
N THR A 134 20.94 -0.24 -8.19
CA THR A 134 19.75 -0.74 -8.88
C THR A 134 19.84 -2.26 -8.98
N SER A 135 18.81 -2.94 -8.52
CA SER A 135 18.63 -4.39 -8.72
C SER A 135 17.40 -4.64 -9.57
N ARG A 136 17.48 -5.61 -10.47
CA ARG A 136 16.40 -5.96 -11.39
C ARG A 136 16.26 -7.47 -11.50
N SER A 137 15.04 -7.97 -11.32
CA SER A 137 14.67 -9.34 -11.64
C SER A 137 14.04 -9.39 -13.03
N VAL A 138 14.72 -10.05 -13.97
CA VAL A 138 14.26 -10.11 -15.36
C VAL A 138 13.20 -11.21 -15.55
N LEU A 139 13.30 -12.30 -14.79
CA LEU A 139 12.51 -13.52 -15.02
C LEU A 139 11.22 -13.60 -14.20
N ARG A 140 11.17 -13.06 -12.97
CA ARG A 140 10.01 -13.19 -12.09
C ARG A 140 9.76 -11.93 -11.27
N GLN A 141 8.47 -11.60 -11.14
CA GLN A 141 7.98 -10.73 -10.07
C GLN A 141 7.99 -11.54 -8.76
N ASP A 142 8.68 -11.05 -7.73
CA ASP A 142 8.68 -11.68 -6.40
C ASP A 142 7.97 -10.79 -5.39
N LYS A 143 6.75 -11.16 -5.03
CA LYS A 143 5.93 -10.51 -4.00
C LYS A 143 6.07 -11.16 -2.62
N GLY A 144 6.99 -12.08 -2.45
CA GLY A 144 7.26 -12.72 -1.16
C GLY A 144 6.27 -13.82 -0.75
N HIS A 145 5.42 -14.33 -1.65
CA HIS A 145 4.41 -15.34 -1.29
C HIS A 145 5.02 -16.61 -0.70
N ALA A 146 6.11 -17.13 -1.26
CA ALA A 146 6.77 -18.33 -0.75
C ALA A 146 7.33 -18.11 0.65
N GLN A 147 7.95 -16.96 0.90
CA GLN A 147 8.52 -16.58 2.18
C GLN A 147 7.42 -16.38 3.24
N SER A 148 6.29 -15.76 2.85
CA SER A 148 5.13 -15.58 3.72
C SER A 148 4.55 -16.92 4.18
N TRP A 149 4.35 -17.86 3.25
CA TRP A 149 3.90 -19.21 3.57
C TRP A 149 4.89 -19.96 4.47
N ALA A 150 6.18 -19.88 4.19
CA ALA A 150 7.21 -20.53 5.00
C ALA A 150 7.20 -19.96 6.43
N ALA A 151 7.10 -18.65 6.60
CA ALA A 151 7.05 -18.01 7.91
C ALA A 151 5.78 -18.42 8.69
N PHE A 152 4.62 -18.43 8.04
CA PHE A 152 3.36 -18.86 8.64
C PHE A 152 3.42 -20.32 9.11
N LEU A 153 3.84 -21.23 8.24
CA LEU A 153 3.95 -22.66 8.59
C LEU A 153 4.97 -22.90 9.70
N ALA A 154 6.08 -22.16 9.73
CA ALA A 154 7.06 -22.25 10.81
C ALA A 154 6.48 -21.81 12.15
N ALA A 155 5.68 -20.71 12.17
CA ALA A 155 5.00 -20.25 13.39
C ALA A 155 3.98 -21.28 13.89
N VAL A 156 3.15 -21.83 13.00
CA VAL A 156 2.16 -22.87 13.34
C VAL A 156 2.85 -24.11 13.94
N LYS A 157 3.94 -24.60 13.32
CA LYS A 157 4.68 -25.77 13.80
C LYS A 157 5.34 -25.55 15.18
N LYS A 158 5.78 -24.32 15.47
CA LYS A 158 6.44 -23.99 16.74
C LYS A 158 5.45 -23.64 17.85
N GLY A 159 4.15 -23.45 17.55
CA GLY A 159 3.17 -22.96 18.50
C GLY A 159 3.47 -21.54 19.01
N GLY A 160 4.15 -20.72 18.20
CA GLY A 160 4.60 -19.38 18.56
C GLY A 160 3.66 -18.25 18.14
N THR A 161 4.10 -17.01 18.33
CA THR A 161 3.39 -15.80 17.90
C THR A 161 3.29 -15.77 16.37
N PRO A 162 2.17 -15.28 15.81
CA PRO A 162 2.01 -15.13 14.37
C PRO A 162 3.08 -14.20 13.77
N PRO A 163 3.52 -14.43 12.51
CA PRO A 163 4.54 -13.61 11.86
C PRO A 163 4.13 -12.13 11.69
N ILE A 164 2.83 -11.89 11.60
CA ILE A 164 2.23 -10.54 11.57
C ILE A 164 1.49 -10.37 12.89
N PRO A 165 1.82 -9.37 13.71
CA PRO A 165 1.12 -9.08 14.95
C PRO A 165 -0.37 -8.77 14.68
N TYR A 166 -1.23 -9.22 15.58
CA TYR A 166 -2.68 -9.02 15.43
C TYR A 166 -3.07 -7.54 15.35
N ASP A 167 -2.38 -6.68 16.11
CA ASP A 167 -2.62 -5.24 16.09
C ASP A 167 -2.31 -4.61 14.73
N GLU A 168 -1.32 -5.11 13.98
CA GLU A 168 -1.02 -4.64 12.62
C GLU A 168 -2.18 -4.95 11.67
N LEU A 169 -2.79 -6.14 11.77
CA LEU A 169 -3.97 -6.51 11.00
C LEU A 169 -5.17 -5.62 11.31
N LEU A 170 -5.41 -5.36 12.60
CA LEU A 170 -6.49 -4.46 13.05
C LEU A 170 -6.27 -3.03 12.57
N ASN A 171 -5.04 -2.51 12.66
CA ASN A 171 -4.71 -1.16 12.22
C ASN A 171 -4.91 -1.00 10.71
N THR A 172 -4.52 -1.98 9.91
CA THR A 172 -4.77 -1.98 8.46
C THR A 172 -6.27 -1.98 8.15
N SER A 173 -7.06 -2.78 8.87
CA SER A 173 -8.52 -2.83 8.70
C SER A 173 -9.18 -1.49 9.08
N ARG A 174 -8.81 -0.92 10.23
CA ARG A 174 -9.30 0.40 10.69
C ARG A 174 -8.95 1.50 9.68
N ALA A 175 -7.70 1.53 9.21
CA ALA A 175 -7.24 2.48 8.20
C ALA A 175 -8.04 2.37 6.89
N SER A 176 -8.39 1.15 6.47
CA SER A 176 -9.19 0.91 5.27
C SER A 176 -10.64 1.40 5.44
N PHE A 177 -11.26 1.15 6.60
CA PHE A 177 -12.60 1.65 6.91
C PHE A 177 -12.62 3.17 7.05
N ALA A 178 -11.62 3.76 7.72
CA ALA A 178 -11.49 5.21 7.83
C ALA A 178 -11.31 5.87 6.45
N ALA A 179 -10.53 5.25 5.55
CA ALA A 179 -10.37 5.74 4.17
C ALA A 179 -11.69 5.73 3.38
N LEU A 180 -12.48 4.66 3.52
CA LEU A 180 -13.81 4.60 2.91
C LEU A 180 -14.74 5.69 3.48
N GLN A 181 -14.71 5.91 4.80
CA GLN A 181 -15.50 6.94 5.44
C GLN A 181 -15.05 8.34 5.02
N ALA A 182 -13.72 8.60 4.96
CA ALA A 182 -13.18 9.86 4.49
C ALA A 182 -13.63 10.20 3.05
N LEU A 183 -13.68 9.16 2.18
CA LEU A 183 -14.19 9.33 0.82
C LEU A 183 -15.67 9.69 0.79
N ARG A 184 -16.50 9.07 1.65
CA ARG A 184 -17.95 9.31 1.72
C ARG A 184 -18.29 10.68 2.29
N THR A 185 -17.54 11.14 3.26
CA THR A 185 -17.79 12.42 3.96
C THR A 185 -17.03 13.61 3.37
N ALA A 186 -16.05 13.35 2.49
CA ALA A 186 -15.10 14.34 1.98
C ALA A 186 -14.37 15.12 3.11
N THR A 187 -14.16 14.47 4.26
CA THR A 187 -13.45 15.01 5.43
C THR A 187 -12.34 14.07 5.88
N GLU A 188 -11.32 14.62 6.57
CA GLU A 188 -10.30 13.81 7.20
C GLU A 188 -10.90 12.98 8.34
N MET A 189 -10.58 11.70 8.39
CA MET A 189 -11.04 10.75 9.40
C MET A 189 -9.90 10.27 10.28
N LYS A 190 -10.15 10.07 11.57
CA LYS A 190 -9.23 9.38 12.47
C LYS A 190 -9.25 7.87 12.19
N VAL A 191 -8.10 7.21 12.33
CA VAL A 191 -7.93 5.76 12.20
C VAL A 191 -8.06 5.08 13.56
#